data_78dd8c45cd326a99276ea68c7ac59b95
#
_entry.id   78dd8c45cd326a99276ea68c7ac59b95
#
_cell.length_a   1.000
_cell.length_b   1.000
_cell.length_c   1.000
_cell.angle_alpha   90.00
_cell.angle_beta   90.00
_cell.angle_gamma   90.00
#
_symmetry.space_group_name_H-M   'P 1'
#
loop_
_entity.id
_entity.type
_entity.pdbx_description
1 polymer ?
#
loop_
_entity_poly.entity_id
_entity_poly.type
_entity_poly.pdbx_seq_one_letter_code
_entity_poly.pdbx_strand_id
1 'polypeptide(L)'
;MSIDLSTAQSIITKALETGQQHGFKPLTVVVLDAGGHVIAVARQDGASNNRFEIAQGKAYGAVALGMGSRALMERAEQQAYFITAASAALAGRLIPVPGGVLVRDEAGTIMGAVGVSGDSSDNDEIAAELAIKASGLTAQVA
;
A
#
# COMPACT_ATOMS: atom_id res chain seq x y z
N MET A 1 -7.11 0.19 -16.72
CA MET A 1 -5.68 0.34 -17.04
C MET A 1 -4.89 0.18 -15.75
N SER A 2 -3.71 -0.40 -15.82
CA SER A 2 -2.86 -0.58 -14.63
C SER A 2 -1.73 0.45 -14.58
N ILE A 3 -1.11 0.56 -13.42
CA ILE A 3 0.11 1.35 -13.23
C ILE A 3 1.23 0.73 -14.07
N ASP A 4 1.96 1.55 -14.83
CA ASP A 4 3.14 1.07 -15.56
C ASP A 4 4.40 1.13 -14.69
N LEU A 5 5.49 0.52 -15.16
CA LEU A 5 6.74 0.44 -14.40
C LEU A 5 7.32 1.84 -14.11
N SER A 6 7.30 2.73 -15.09
CA SER A 6 7.83 4.08 -14.92
C SER A 6 7.10 4.84 -13.81
N THR A 7 5.77 4.77 -13.80
CA THR A 7 4.95 5.38 -12.76
C THR A 7 5.20 4.72 -11.39
N ALA A 8 5.32 3.38 -11.36
CA ALA A 8 5.60 2.65 -10.12
C ALA A 8 6.95 3.08 -9.52
N GLN A 9 7.98 3.19 -10.34
CA GLN A 9 9.31 3.64 -9.89
C GLN A 9 9.28 5.08 -9.37
N SER A 10 8.53 5.96 -10.02
CA SER A 10 8.35 7.33 -9.59
C SER A 10 7.64 7.40 -8.22
N ILE A 11 6.58 6.60 -8.03
CA ILE A 11 5.88 6.53 -6.76
C ILE A 11 6.82 6.07 -5.64
N ILE A 12 7.62 5.04 -5.89
CA ILE A 12 8.59 4.55 -4.91
C ILE A 12 9.58 5.64 -4.51
N THR A 13 10.16 6.32 -5.49
CA THR A 13 11.11 7.42 -5.24
C THR A 13 10.48 8.49 -4.35
N LYS A 14 9.26 8.91 -4.68
CA LYS A 14 8.55 9.95 -3.93
C LYS A 14 8.16 9.50 -2.53
N ALA A 15 7.77 8.22 -2.35
CA ALA A 15 7.46 7.68 -1.03
C ALA A 15 8.69 7.68 -0.12
N LEU A 16 9.84 7.26 -0.65
CA LEU A 16 11.09 7.26 0.11
C LEU A 16 11.57 8.68 0.43
N GLU A 17 11.44 9.62 -0.50
CA GLU A 17 11.74 11.03 -0.25
C GLU A 17 10.84 11.62 0.83
N THR A 18 9.54 11.33 0.81
CA THR A 18 8.58 11.75 1.82
C THR A 18 9.00 11.24 3.20
N GLY A 19 9.37 9.96 3.28
CA GLY A 19 9.85 9.37 4.53
C GLY A 19 11.08 10.08 5.07
N GLN A 20 12.05 10.39 4.22
CA GLN A 20 13.25 11.11 4.62
C GLN A 20 12.94 12.53 5.10
N GLN A 21 12.07 13.25 4.38
CA GLN A 21 11.68 14.62 4.74
C GLN A 21 10.95 14.68 6.09
N HIS A 22 10.15 13.65 6.41
CA HIS A 22 9.40 13.58 7.66
C HIS A 22 10.17 12.91 8.81
N GLY A 23 11.38 12.42 8.55
CA GLY A 23 12.18 11.72 9.56
C GLY A 23 11.63 10.34 9.92
N PHE A 24 10.93 9.67 9.01
CA PHE A 24 10.42 8.32 9.24
C PHE A 24 11.56 7.30 9.29
N LYS A 25 11.31 6.18 9.98
CA LYS A 25 12.21 5.03 9.96
C LYS A 25 12.30 4.47 8.53
N PRO A 26 13.33 3.66 8.21
CA PRO A 26 13.47 3.07 6.87
C PRO A 26 12.20 2.36 6.42
N LEU A 27 11.81 2.59 5.17
CA LEU A 27 10.57 2.10 4.58
C LEU A 27 10.84 1.02 3.54
N THR A 28 9.90 0.11 3.38
CA THR A 28 9.75 -0.75 2.20
C THR A 28 8.48 -0.33 1.48
N VAL A 29 8.58 -0.13 0.17
CA VAL A 29 7.47 0.31 -0.68
C VAL A 29 7.23 -0.74 -1.76
N VAL A 30 5.98 -1.16 -1.90
CA VAL A 30 5.55 -2.13 -2.90
C VAL A 30 4.49 -1.48 -3.78
N VAL A 31 4.63 -1.60 -5.10
CA VAL A 31 3.60 -1.14 -6.04
C VAL A 31 3.04 -2.34 -6.79
N LEU A 32 1.71 -2.50 -6.73
CA LEU A 32 0.98 -3.56 -7.40
C LEU A 32 0.14 -3.00 -8.55
N ASP A 33 -0.06 -3.82 -9.58
CA ASP A 33 -1.00 -3.51 -10.65
C ASP A 33 -2.46 -3.77 -10.22
N ALA A 34 -3.41 -3.55 -11.14
CA ALA A 34 -4.84 -3.74 -10.86
C ALA A 34 -5.20 -5.19 -10.54
N GLY A 35 -4.40 -6.14 -10.96
CA GLY A 35 -4.58 -7.57 -10.65
C GLY A 35 -3.88 -8.01 -9.36
N GLY A 36 -3.20 -7.10 -8.68
CA GLY A 36 -2.47 -7.42 -7.46
C GLY A 36 -1.07 -7.98 -7.69
N HIS A 37 -0.55 -7.93 -8.91
CA HIS A 37 0.78 -8.42 -9.22
C HIS A 37 1.83 -7.34 -8.94
N VAL A 38 2.98 -7.75 -8.45
CA VAL A 38 4.08 -6.82 -8.14
C VAL A 38 4.64 -6.21 -9.42
N ILE A 39 4.68 -4.88 -9.47
CA ILE A 39 5.37 -4.13 -10.54
C ILE A 39 6.77 -3.76 -10.10
N ALA A 40 6.91 -3.20 -8.91
CA ALA A 40 8.19 -2.75 -8.38
C ALA A 40 8.19 -2.75 -6.86
N VAL A 41 9.37 -2.95 -6.28
CA VAL A 41 9.59 -2.95 -4.84
C VAL A 41 10.93 -2.27 -4.56
N ALA A 42 10.99 -1.50 -3.48
CA ALA A 42 12.25 -1.05 -2.91
C ALA A 42 12.22 -1.18 -1.38
N ARG A 43 13.25 -1.78 -0.82
CA ARG A 43 13.47 -1.83 0.61
C ARG A 43 14.66 -0.93 0.94
N GLN A 44 14.42 0.12 1.75
CA GLN A 44 15.52 0.98 2.22
C GLN A 44 16.50 0.20 3.09
N ASP A 45 17.75 0.61 3.06
CA ASP A 45 18.75 0.11 3.98
C ASP A 45 18.28 0.31 5.42
N GLY A 46 18.43 -0.72 6.23
CA GLY A 46 18.01 -0.70 7.63
C GLY A 46 16.55 -1.08 7.90
N ALA A 47 15.72 -1.24 6.87
CA ALA A 47 14.37 -1.76 7.06
C ALA A 47 14.42 -3.23 7.48
N SER A 48 13.54 -3.64 8.40
CA SER A 48 13.51 -5.02 8.86
C SER A 48 13.07 -6.00 7.77
N ASN A 49 13.45 -7.28 7.92
CA ASN A 49 13.28 -8.29 6.88
C ASN A 49 11.86 -8.48 6.37
N ASN A 50 10.88 -8.41 7.27
CA ASN A 50 9.51 -8.77 6.95
C ASN A 50 8.68 -7.60 6.40
N ARG A 51 9.29 -6.46 6.14
CA ARG A 51 8.55 -5.28 5.68
C ARG A 51 7.98 -5.46 4.28
N PHE A 52 8.63 -6.25 3.42
CA PHE A 52 8.09 -6.56 2.10
C PHE A 52 6.74 -7.29 2.21
N GLU A 53 6.66 -8.36 2.97
CA GLU A 53 5.46 -9.17 3.12
C GLU A 53 4.33 -8.36 3.75
N ILE A 54 4.66 -7.51 4.74
CA ILE A 54 3.67 -6.64 5.38
C ILE A 54 3.16 -5.58 4.38
N ALA A 55 4.06 -4.89 3.68
CA ALA A 55 3.69 -3.90 2.67
C ALA A 55 2.86 -4.52 1.55
N GLN A 56 3.28 -5.69 1.06
CA GLN A 56 2.53 -6.42 0.03
C GLN A 56 1.13 -6.79 0.51
N GLY A 57 1.01 -7.29 1.73
CA GLY A 57 -0.29 -7.66 2.30
C GLY A 57 -1.22 -6.47 2.50
N LYS A 58 -0.68 -5.31 2.86
CA LYS A 58 -1.46 -4.07 2.92
C LYS A 58 -2.02 -3.70 1.53
N ALA A 59 -1.15 -3.70 0.52
CA ALA A 59 -1.54 -3.35 -0.84
C ALA A 59 -2.42 -4.41 -1.50
N TYR A 60 -2.08 -5.69 -1.33
CA TYR A 60 -2.83 -6.79 -1.95
C TYR A 60 -4.25 -6.88 -1.41
N GLY A 61 -4.41 -6.80 -0.09
CA GLY A 61 -5.73 -6.79 0.53
C GLY A 61 -6.58 -5.61 0.03
N ALA A 62 -5.96 -4.45 -0.16
CA ALA A 62 -6.65 -3.27 -0.68
C ALA A 62 -7.20 -3.53 -2.10
N VAL A 63 -6.37 -4.03 -3.02
CA VAL A 63 -6.80 -4.33 -4.39
C VAL A 63 -7.86 -5.42 -4.39
N ALA A 64 -7.63 -6.50 -3.64
CA ALA A 64 -8.52 -7.67 -3.64
C ALA A 64 -9.92 -7.35 -3.12
N LEU A 65 -10.03 -6.45 -2.15
CA LEU A 65 -11.32 -6.11 -1.53
C LEU A 65 -11.85 -4.74 -1.98
N GLY A 66 -11.09 -3.98 -2.76
CA GLY A 66 -11.54 -2.72 -3.34
C GLY A 66 -11.63 -1.58 -2.34
N MET A 67 -10.84 -1.61 -1.27
CA MET A 67 -10.82 -0.56 -0.23
C MET A 67 -9.42 -0.41 0.33
N GLY A 68 -9.06 0.79 0.78
CA GLY A 68 -7.76 1.02 1.40
C GLY A 68 -7.62 0.24 2.71
N SER A 69 -6.38 -0.05 3.12
CA SER A 69 -6.14 -0.90 4.28
C SER A 69 -6.55 -0.25 5.62
N ARG A 70 -6.76 1.06 5.66
CA ARG A 70 -7.40 1.71 6.81
C ARG A 70 -8.84 1.24 7.00
N ALA A 71 -9.61 1.12 5.91
CA ALA A 71 -10.97 0.58 5.96
C ALA A 71 -10.97 -0.89 6.36
N LEU A 72 -9.95 -1.64 5.94
CA LEU A 72 -9.79 -3.03 6.37
C LEU A 72 -9.52 -3.14 7.87
N MET A 73 -8.78 -2.21 8.44
CA MET A 73 -8.56 -2.13 9.88
C MET A 73 -9.87 -1.89 10.62
N GLU A 74 -10.67 -0.93 10.17
CA GLU A 74 -11.98 -0.65 10.75
C GLU A 74 -12.90 -1.87 10.65
N ARG A 75 -12.86 -2.57 9.51
CA ARG A 75 -13.61 -3.80 9.31
C ARG A 75 -13.16 -4.90 10.27
N ALA A 76 -11.84 -5.00 10.52
CA ALA A 76 -11.30 -5.98 11.47
C ALA A 76 -11.77 -5.72 12.91
N GLU A 77 -11.91 -4.45 13.29
CA GLU A 77 -12.42 -4.08 14.61
C GLU A 77 -13.90 -4.47 14.80
N GLN A 78 -14.70 -4.36 13.74
CA GLN A 78 -16.13 -4.62 13.77
C GLN A 78 -16.48 -6.07 13.44
N GLN A 79 -15.75 -6.69 12.52
CA GLN A 79 -16.03 -8.02 11.99
C GLN A 79 -14.72 -8.80 11.82
N ALA A 80 -14.06 -9.09 12.94
CA ALA A 80 -12.80 -9.84 12.91
C ALA A 80 -12.94 -11.18 12.18
N TYR A 81 -14.08 -11.83 12.28
CA TYR A 81 -14.35 -13.11 11.62
C TYR A 81 -14.27 -12.99 10.08
N PHE A 82 -14.72 -11.86 9.52
CA PHE A 82 -14.63 -11.65 8.08
C PHE A 82 -13.18 -11.49 7.64
N ILE A 83 -12.43 -10.64 8.34
CA ILE A 83 -11.01 -10.39 8.00
C ILE A 83 -10.18 -11.66 8.15
N THR A 84 -10.44 -12.46 9.19
CA THR A 84 -9.74 -13.75 9.37
C THR A 84 -10.00 -14.70 8.21
N ALA A 85 -11.25 -14.82 7.78
CA ALA A 85 -11.62 -15.68 6.64
C ALA A 85 -11.05 -15.14 5.32
N ALA A 86 -11.14 -13.83 5.10
CA ALA A 86 -10.61 -13.20 3.90
C ALA A 86 -9.08 -13.34 3.82
N SER A 87 -8.38 -13.19 4.94
CA SER A 87 -6.93 -13.39 4.99
C SER A 87 -6.55 -14.81 4.57
N ALA A 88 -7.28 -15.80 5.04
CA ALA A 88 -7.06 -17.18 4.63
C ALA A 88 -7.31 -17.39 3.13
N ALA A 89 -8.38 -16.79 2.59
CA ALA A 89 -8.70 -16.86 1.17
C ALA A 89 -7.63 -16.20 0.29
N LEU A 90 -6.95 -15.18 0.81
CA LEU A 90 -5.88 -14.45 0.12
C LEU A 90 -4.48 -14.99 0.44
N ALA A 91 -4.39 -16.16 1.03
CA ALA A 91 -3.12 -16.80 1.43
C ALA A 91 -2.26 -15.91 2.34
N GLY A 92 -2.90 -15.21 3.27
CA GLY A 92 -2.24 -14.32 4.23
C GLY A 92 -1.91 -12.92 3.68
N ARG A 93 -2.21 -12.65 2.42
CA ARG A 93 -1.90 -11.35 1.80
C ARG A 93 -2.99 -10.31 2.07
N LEU A 94 -3.35 -10.18 3.33
CA LEU A 94 -4.25 -9.16 3.85
C LEU A 94 -3.74 -8.73 5.20
N ILE A 95 -3.19 -7.52 5.26
CA ILE A 95 -2.69 -6.92 6.49
C ILE A 95 -3.58 -5.71 6.80
N PRO A 96 -4.51 -5.81 7.75
CA PRO A 96 -5.57 -4.82 7.96
C PRO A 96 -5.12 -3.66 8.84
N VAL A 97 -4.09 -2.95 8.39
CA VAL A 97 -3.59 -1.73 9.06
C VAL A 97 -3.24 -0.69 8.00
N PRO A 98 -3.26 0.61 8.32
CA PRO A 98 -2.96 1.66 7.34
C PRO A 98 -1.60 1.49 6.64
N GLY A 99 -1.52 1.96 5.41
CA GLY A 99 -0.32 1.89 4.59
C GLY A 99 -0.52 1.17 3.26
N GLY A 100 -1.68 0.55 3.04
CA GLY A 100 -2.10 0.04 1.74
C GLY A 100 -3.11 1.00 1.12
N VAL A 101 -2.71 1.70 0.07
CA VAL A 101 -3.49 2.78 -0.52
C VAL A 101 -3.82 2.44 -1.97
N LEU A 102 -5.10 2.50 -2.31
CA LEU A 102 -5.54 2.29 -3.69
C LEU A 102 -5.14 3.47 -4.56
N VAL A 103 -4.75 3.16 -5.78
CA VAL A 103 -4.44 4.14 -6.82
C VAL A 103 -5.57 4.13 -7.84
N ARG A 104 -6.17 5.30 -8.07
CA ARG A 104 -7.26 5.45 -9.05
C ARG A 104 -6.88 6.46 -10.12
N ASP A 105 -7.43 6.27 -11.31
CA ASP A 105 -7.33 7.25 -12.38
C ASP A 105 -8.41 8.34 -12.23
N GLU A 106 -8.47 9.27 -13.19
CA GLU A 106 -9.46 10.37 -13.19
C GLU A 106 -10.89 9.85 -13.28
N ALA A 107 -11.11 8.71 -13.91
CA ALA A 107 -12.44 8.11 -14.02
C ALA A 107 -12.83 7.32 -12.76
N GLY A 108 -11.94 7.22 -11.78
CA GLY A 108 -12.17 6.47 -10.55
C GLY A 108 -11.89 4.97 -10.67
N THR A 109 -11.29 4.52 -11.77
CA THR A 109 -10.94 3.12 -11.95
C THR A 109 -9.71 2.77 -11.12
N ILE A 110 -9.73 1.62 -10.46
CA ILE A 110 -8.57 1.13 -9.70
C ILE A 110 -7.46 0.74 -10.69
N MET A 111 -6.32 1.39 -10.55
CA MET A 111 -5.12 1.12 -11.36
C MET A 111 -4.15 0.16 -10.65
N GLY A 112 -4.29 0.00 -9.36
CA GLY A 112 -3.40 -0.78 -8.52
C GLY A 112 -3.40 -0.28 -7.09
N ALA A 113 -2.36 -0.60 -6.36
CA ALA A 113 -2.19 -0.14 -4.99
C ALA A 113 -0.71 0.03 -4.64
N VAL A 114 -0.48 0.88 -3.64
CA VAL A 114 0.85 1.08 -3.05
C VAL A 114 0.79 0.61 -1.60
N GLY A 115 1.74 -0.21 -1.21
CA GLY A 115 1.90 -0.64 0.18
C GLY A 115 3.21 -0.12 0.75
N VAL A 116 3.15 0.43 1.95
CA VAL A 116 4.32 0.93 2.67
C VAL A 116 4.35 0.32 4.07
N SER A 117 5.54 -0.10 4.50
CA SER A 117 5.77 -0.60 5.85
C SER A 117 7.18 -0.23 6.31
N GLY A 118 7.29 0.23 7.55
CA GLY A 118 8.60 0.58 8.13
C GLY A 118 8.52 1.48 9.34
N ASP A 119 7.60 2.40 9.37
CA ASP A 119 7.34 3.30 10.49
C ASP A 119 6.02 2.91 11.18
N SER A 120 5.33 3.84 11.84
CA SER A 120 3.96 3.58 12.29
C SER A 120 3.05 3.38 11.07
N SER A 121 1.95 2.67 11.25
CA SER A 121 1.00 2.44 10.14
C SER A 121 0.44 3.76 9.59
N ASP A 122 0.17 4.74 10.45
CA ASP A 122 -0.29 6.05 10.00
C ASP A 122 0.78 6.77 9.17
N ASN A 123 2.03 6.72 9.58
CA ASN A 123 3.13 7.32 8.83
C ASN A 123 3.40 6.58 7.51
N ASP A 124 3.28 5.27 7.51
CA ASP A 124 3.37 4.46 6.29
C ASP A 124 2.32 4.91 5.27
N GLU A 125 1.09 5.15 5.74
CA GLU A 125 0.00 5.65 4.89
C GLU A 125 0.29 7.03 4.32
N ILE A 126 0.83 7.94 5.13
CA ILE A 126 1.21 9.29 4.68
C ILE A 126 2.20 9.20 3.53
N ALA A 127 3.23 8.37 3.65
CA ALA A 127 4.23 8.20 2.60
C ALA A 127 3.59 7.69 1.30
N ALA A 128 2.71 6.71 1.39
CA ALA A 128 2.00 6.17 0.22
C ALA A 128 1.08 7.22 -0.41
N GLU A 129 0.25 7.87 0.38
CA GLU A 129 -0.74 8.85 -0.09
C GLU A 129 -0.07 10.02 -0.80
N LEU A 130 0.93 10.62 -0.18
CA LEU A 130 1.63 11.78 -0.76
C LEU A 130 2.36 11.41 -2.05
N ALA A 131 2.96 10.22 -2.11
CA ALA A 131 3.65 9.76 -3.32
C ALA A 131 2.69 9.56 -4.50
N ILE A 132 1.52 8.99 -4.24
CA ILE A 132 0.48 8.80 -5.27
C ILE A 132 0.00 10.14 -5.78
N LYS A 133 -0.33 11.06 -4.88
CA LYS A 133 -0.79 12.41 -5.24
C LYS A 133 0.27 13.18 -6.03
N ALA A 134 1.53 13.09 -5.62
CA ALA A 134 2.63 13.75 -6.31
C ALA A 134 2.89 13.18 -7.71
N SER A 135 2.34 12.01 -8.01
CA SER A 135 2.41 11.38 -9.33
C SER A 135 1.19 11.72 -10.21
N GLY A 136 0.32 12.62 -9.75
CA GLY A 136 -0.86 13.06 -10.51
C GLY A 136 -2.02 12.07 -10.48
N LEU A 137 -1.99 11.11 -9.55
CA LEU A 137 -3.02 10.08 -9.42
C LEU A 137 -3.84 10.30 -8.14
N THR A 138 -4.99 9.65 -8.08
CA THR A 138 -5.88 9.74 -6.92
C THR A 138 -5.56 8.63 -5.93
N ALA A 139 -5.36 9.00 -4.67
CA ALA A 139 -5.09 8.07 -3.57
C ALA A 139 -6.38 7.82 -2.78
N GLN A 140 -6.66 6.54 -2.50
CA GLN A 140 -7.77 6.16 -1.62
C GLN A 140 -7.21 5.37 -0.43
N VAL A 141 -7.20 6.00 0.75
CA VAL A 141 -6.65 5.41 1.98
C VAL A 141 -7.67 4.50 2.69
N ALA A 142 -8.94 4.73 2.47
CA ALA A 142 -10.03 3.98 3.11
C ALA A 142 -10.89 3.17 2.14
#